data_f4a997fd0bed4e3b3e7b9c01ce7ff845
#
_entry.id   f4a997fd0bed4e3b3e7b9c01ce7ff845
#
_cell.length_a   1.000
_cell.length_b   1.000
_cell.length_c   1.000
_cell.angle_alpha   90.00
_cell.angle_beta   90.00
_cell.angle_gamma   90.00
#
_symmetry.space_group_name_H-M   'P 1'
#
loop_
_entity.id
_entity.type
_entity.pdbx_description
1 polymer ?
#
loop_
_entity_poly.entity_id
_entity_poly.type
_entity_poly.pdbx_seq_one_letter_code
_entity_poly.pdbx_strand_id
1 'polypeptide(L)'
;MPTPDNTVTLLINGKTHGQWTNYDIVSDLLTPADDFSVTLGRPVDAKPDTVRAGDKVEVRVGGDTVLSGRIDRVQTVTEKGGKTLTIQGRDDAGVLLDCSAPLFNAQDMDLNQIIEKIVKPLGLAKIRIDAAKTDKTHKVQIEPGSRAWDALLEYAEANGLWPWLEPDGTLVIGGPDYTTKPVADLIVRVSGQGNNVEQLQVERDFSQ
;
A
#
# COMPACT_ATOMS: atom_id res chain seq x y z
N MET A 1 26.25 1.07 -16.27
CA MET A 1 24.88 1.41 -15.85
C MET A 1 24.97 2.60 -14.90
N PRO A 2 24.10 3.60 -14.99
CA PRO A 2 24.07 4.64 -13.96
C PRO A 2 23.75 4.01 -12.62
N THR A 3 24.36 4.51 -11.54
CA THR A 3 24.05 4.06 -10.18
C THR A 3 22.59 4.43 -9.89
N PRO A 4 21.74 3.47 -9.42
CA PRO A 4 20.37 3.79 -9.05
C PRO A 4 20.34 4.89 -7.98
N ASP A 5 19.45 5.85 -8.14
CA ASP A 5 19.19 6.85 -7.09
C ASP A 5 18.24 6.22 -6.06
N ASN A 6 18.78 5.84 -4.91
CA ASN A 6 18.02 5.25 -3.79
C ASN A 6 17.64 6.29 -2.73
N THR A 7 17.65 7.57 -3.06
CA THR A 7 17.27 8.63 -2.12
C THR A 7 15.79 8.53 -1.79
N VAL A 8 15.47 8.35 -0.50
CA VAL A 8 14.08 8.31 -0.02
C VAL A 8 13.62 9.71 0.34
N THR A 9 12.50 10.14 -0.21
CA THR A 9 11.88 11.42 0.08
C THR A 9 10.38 11.26 0.34
N LEU A 10 9.84 12.10 1.23
CA LEU A 10 8.41 12.25 1.44
C LEU A 10 7.95 13.58 0.88
N LEU A 11 6.93 13.57 0.05
CA LEU A 11 6.21 14.75 -0.38
C LEU A 11 4.97 14.89 0.50
N ILE A 12 4.99 15.83 1.45
CA ILE A 12 3.91 16.05 2.42
C ILE A 12 3.33 17.45 2.18
N ASN A 13 2.04 17.53 1.85
CA ASN A 13 1.36 18.79 1.56
C ASN A 13 2.12 19.66 0.53
N GLY A 14 2.70 19.04 -0.50
CA GLY A 14 3.45 19.71 -1.57
C GLY A 14 4.88 20.14 -1.19
N LYS A 15 5.39 19.76 -0.02
CA LYS A 15 6.77 20.02 0.42
C LYS A 15 7.55 18.72 0.50
N THR A 16 8.75 18.72 -0.08
CA THR A 16 9.66 17.58 -0.03
C THR A 16 10.43 17.57 1.28
N HIS A 17 10.44 16.41 1.92
CA HIS A 17 11.21 16.09 3.12
C HIS A 17 12.15 14.94 2.82
N GLY A 18 13.37 15.00 3.30
CA GLY A 18 14.41 14.00 3.09
C GLY A 18 15.45 14.03 4.22
N GLN A 19 16.63 13.46 3.96
CA GLN A 19 17.73 13.36 4.93
C GLN A 19 17.40 12.51 6.16
N TRP A 20 16.68 11.41 5.92
CA TRP A 20 16.34 10.46 6.97
C TRP A 20 17.58 9.73 7.49
N THR A 21 17.65 9.49 8.79
CA THR A 21 18.67 8.65 9.42
C THR A 21 18.36 7.16 9.29
N ASN A 22 17.08 6.86 9.19
CA ASN A 22 16.59 5.50 8.93
C ASN A 22 15.24 5.57 8.20
N TYR A 23 14.96 4.58 7.37
CA TYR A 23 13.67 4.39 6.72
C TYR A 23 13.37 2.90 6.58
N ASP A 24 12.10 2.58 6.55
CA ASP A 24 11.54 1.27 6.26
C ASP A 24 10.29 1.47 5.41
N ILE A 25 10.17 0.73 4.31
CA ILE A 25 9.05 0.78 3.37
C ILE A 25 8.70 -0.67 3.07
N VAL A 26 7.48 -1.05 3.41
CA VAL A 26 6.96 -2.41 3.21
C VAL A 26 5.85 -2.36 2.19
N SER A 27 5.97 -3.17 1.15
CA SER A 27 4.92 -3.37 0.14
C SER A 27 4.74 -4.86 -0.11
N ASP A 28 3.51 -5.34 0.07
CA ASP A 28 3.13 -6.74 -0.10
C ASP A 28 1.76 -6.83 -0.79
N LEU A 29 1.71 -7.41 -1.97
CA LEU A 29 0.49 -7.59 -2.75
C LEU A 29 -0.64 -8.31 -2.00
N LEU A 30 -0.29 -9.20 -1.07
CA LEU A 30 -1.27 -10.03 -0.33
C LEU A 30 -1.63 -9.46 1.03
N THR A 31 -0.86 -8.48 1.51
CA THR A 31 -1.12 -7.81 2.80
C THR A 31 -1.66 -6.41 2.53
N PRO A 32 -2.91 -6.13 2.90
CA PRO A 32 -3.48 -4.81 2.66
C PRO A 32 -2.80 -3.73 3.50
N ALA A 33 -2.72 -2.54 2.90
CA ALA A 33 -2.07 -1.34 3.39
C ALA A 33 -0.54 -1.47 3.50
N ASP A 34 0.12 -1.17 2.38
CA ASP A 34 1.56 -0.89 2.37
C ASP A 34 1.89 0.19 3.39
N ASP A 35 3.00 0.05 4.09
CA ASP A 35 3.39 0.97 5.14
C ASP A 35 4.80 1.55 4.96
N PHE A 36 5.03 2.66 5.64
CA PHE A 36 6.34 3.27 5.72
C PHE A 36 6.63 3.83 7.11
N SER A 37 7.89 3.83 7.47
CA SER A 37 8.43 4.48 8.67
C SER A 37 9.73 5.21 8.32
N VAL A 38 9.85 6.47 8.71
CA VAL A 38 11.08 7.26 8.55
C VAL A 38 11.45 7.94 9.85
N THR A 39 12.75 8.02 10.11
CA THR A 39 13.29 8.64 11.33
C THR A 39 14.35 9.67 10.96
N LEU A 40 14.30 10.82 11.63
CA LEU A 40 15.20 11.94 11.45
C LEU A 40 15.71 12.42 12.82
N GLY A 41 17.03 12.45 12.99
CA GLY A 41 17.68 13.14 14.11
C GLY A 41 17.71 14.65 13.89
N ARG A 42 17.41 15.45 14.91
CA ARG A 42 17.38 16.92 14.85
C ARG A 42 18.03 17.56 16.07
N PRO A 43 18.59 18.77 15.96
CA PRO A 43 19.03 19.56 17.11
C PRO A 43 17.90 19.83 18.10
N VAL A 44 18.22 20.01 19.37
CA VAL A 44 17.24 20.27 20.44
C VAL A 44 16.42 21.54 20.18
N ASP A 45 17.05 22.56 19.60
CA ASP A 45 16.47 23.86 19.26
C ASP A 45 15.74 23.89 17.93
N ALA A 46 15.65 22.74 17.21
CA ALA A 46 14.92 22.67 15.95
C ALA A 46 13.47 23.12 16.12
N LYS A 47 13.00 23.91 15.15
CA LYS A 47 11.60 24.38 15.10
C LYS A 47 10.63 23.20 15.07
N PRO A 48 9.43 23.34 15.65
CA PRO A 48 8.39 22.33 15.54
C PRO A 48 8.08 21.98 14.09
N ASP A 49 7.77 20.71 13.85
CA ASP A 49 7.33 20.26 12.55
C ASP A 49 5.91 20.74 12.24
N THR A 50 5.68 21.00 10.96
CA THR A 50 4.33 21.31 10.45
C THR A 50 3.58 20.04 10.01
N VAL A 51 4.22 18.88 10.07
CA VAL A 51 3.66 17.58 9.68
C VAL A 51 2.73 17.06 10.78
N ARG A 52 1.59 16.55 10.39
CA ARG A 52 0.55 16.05 11.30
C ARG A 52 0.02 14.70 10.85
N ALA A 53 -0.49 13.93 11.81
CA ALA A 53 -1.31 12.75 11.48
C ALA A 53 -2.53 13.17 10.64
N GLY A 54 -2.85 12.39 9.63
CA GLY A 54 -3.89 12.66 8.63
C GLY A 54 -3.41 13.44 7.41
N ASP A 55 -2.19 14.01 7.42
CA ASP A 55 -1.62 14.66 6.24
C ASP A 55 -1.42 13.65 5.10
N LYS A 56 -1.70 14.08 3.87
CA LYS A 56 -1.40 13.30 2.68
C LYS A 56 0.11 13.23 2.46
N VAL A 57 0.57 12.06 2.09
CA VAL A 57 1.98 11.79 1.84
C VAL A 57 2.15 11.00 0.55
N GLU A 58 3.22 11.29 -0.15
CA GLU A 58 3.74 10.49 -1.25
C GLU A 58 5.18 10.11 -0.92
N VAL A 59 5.45 8.82 -0.86
CA VAL A 59 6.79 8.28 -0.63
C VAL A 59 7.46 8.02 -1.97
N ARG A 60 8.68 8.54 -2.13
CA ARG A 60 9.46 8.39 -3.35
C ARG A 60 10.81 7.78 -3.06
N VAL A 61 11.26 6.93 -3.99
CA VAL A 61 12.63 6.41 -4.05
C VAL A 61 13.24 6.89 -5.36
N GLY A 62 14.24 7.73 -5.27
CA GLY A 62 14.74 8.47 -6.43
C GLY A 62 13.65 9.35 -7.04
N GLY A 63 13.35 9.12 -8.32
CA GLY A 63 12.29 9.84 -9.04
C GLY A 63 10.92 9.15 -8.99
N ASP A 64 10.85 7.90 -8.49
CA ASP A 64 9.67 7.05 -8.59
C ASP A 64 8.83 7.12 -7.31
N THR A 65 7.52 7.32 -7.45
CA THR A 65 6.57 7.18 -6.36
C THR A 65 6.37 5.70 -6.07
N VAL A 66 6.59 5.30 -4.81
CA VAL A 66 6.44 3.91 -4.36
C VAL A 66 5.22 3.70 -3.47
N LEU A 67 4.69 4.78 -2.88
CA LEU A 67 3.48 4.73 -2.04
C LEU A 67 2.82 6.11 -2.00
N SER A 68 1.49 6.14 -2.13
CA SER A 68 0.65 7.32 -1.88
C SER A 68 -0.37 7.01 -0.81
N GLY A 69 -0.44 7.85 0.23
CA GLY A 69 -1.33 7.57 1.34
C GLY A 69 -1.38 8.67 2.38
N ARG A 70 -1.42 8.29 3.66
CA ARG A 70 -1.57 9.21 4.78
C ARG A 70 -0.60 8.90 5.91
N ILE A 71 -0.28 9.94 6.66
CA ILE A 71 0.49 9.82 7.89
C ILE A 71 -0.45 9.38 9.01
N ASP A 72 -0.17 8.22 9.60
CA ASP A 72 -0.92 7.72 10.76
C ASP A 72 -0.38 8.31 12.06
N ARG A 73 0.95 8.45 12.15
CA ARG A 73 1.60 8.83 13.40
C ARG A 73 2.81 9.73 13.18
N VAL A 74 2.89 10.77 13.99
CA VAL A 74 4.08 11.62 14.12
C VAL A 74 4.51 11.60 15.58
N GLN A 75 5.74 11.15 15.82
CA GLN A 75 6.30 11.08 17.18
C GLN A 75 7.59 11.90 17.25
N THR A 76 7.69 12.75 18.25
CA THR A 76 8.92 13.46 18.57
C THR A 76 9.38 13.06 19.96
N VAL A 77 10.59 12.54 20.06
CA VAL A 77 11.26 12.23 21.32
C VAL A 77 12.34 13.31 21.55
N THR A 78 12.32 13.97 22.69
CA THR A 78 13.33 14.97 23.06
C THR A 78 14.18 14.44 24.19
N GLU A 79 15.47 14.40 23.98
CA GLU A 79 16.48 13.94 24.95
C GLU A 79 17.53 15.03 25.19
N LYS A 80 18.41 14.82 26.17
CA LYS A 80 19.46 15.80 26.51
C LYS A 80 20.38 16.15 25.33
N GLY A 81 20.57 15.22 24.39
CA GLY A 81 21.49 15.38 23.26
C GLY A 81 20.82 15.75 21.93
N GLY A 82 19.49 15.78 21.85
CA GLY A 82 18.81 16.03 20.58
C GLY A 82 17.32 15.70 20.57
N LYS A 83 16.75 15.76 19.40
CA LYS A 83 15.37 15.34 19.14
C LYS A 83 15.37 14.27 18.06
N THR A 84 14.51 13.28 18.19
CA THR A 84 14.24 12.28 17.18
C THR A 84 12.79 12.45 16.69
N LEU A 85 12.61 12.66 15.41
CA LEU A 85 11.31 12.71 14.75
C LEU A 85 11.10 11.38 14.03
N THR A 86 10.00 10.69 14.30
CA THR A 86 9.56 9.51 13.56
C THR A 86 8.20 9.79 12.93
N ILE A 87 8.07 9.51 11.64
CA ILE A 87 6.84 9.63 10.86
C ILE A 87 6.50 8.23 10.33
N GLN A 88 5.28 7.79 10.59
CA GLN A 88 4.76 6.51 10.13
C GLN A 88 3.44 6.73 9.41
N GLY A 89 3.18 5.93 8.40
CA GLY A 89 1.94 6.00 7.65
C GLY A 89 1.73 4.81 6.76
N ARG A 90 0.55 4.77 6.16
CA ARG A 90 0.13 3.69 5.25
C ARG A 90 -0.45 4.31 3.97
N ASP A 91 -0.58 3.48 2.96
CA ASP A 91 -1.36 3.81 1.78
C ASP A 91 -2.86 4.00 2.11
N ASP A 92 -3.65 4.43 1.13
CA ASP A 92 -5.07 4.72 1.36
C ASP A 92 -5.92 3.44 1.64
N ALA A 93 -5.38 2.20 1.47
CA ALA A 93 -6.06 0.98 1.95
C ALA A 93 -6.18 0.94 3.47
N GLY A 94 -5.29 1.65 4.20
CA GLY A 94 -5.39 1.80 5.64
C GLY A 94 -6.74 2.32 6.10
N VAL A 95 -7.36 3.23 5.34
CA VAL A 95 -8.72 3.74 5.64
C VAL A 95 -9.77 2.62 5.52
N LEU A 96 -9.61 1.70 4.55
CA LEU A 96 -10.53 0.58 4.36
C LEU A 96 -10.42 -0.47 5.49
N LEU A 97 -9.23 -0.60 6.07
CA LEU A 97 -8.98 -1.49 7.22
C LEU A 97 -9.54 -0.92 8.53
N ASP A 98 -9.44 0.40 8.71
CA ASP A 98 -9.79 1.06 9.97
C ASP A 98 -11.27 1.45 10.04
N CYS A 99 -11.94 1.60 8.89
CA CYS A 99 -13.34 2.02 8.82
C CYS A 99 -14.28 0.85 8.54
N SER A 100 -15.49 0.94 9.12
CA SER A 100 -16.58 0.04 8.75
C SER A 100 -17.10 0.33 7.35
N ALA A 101 -17.52 -0.72 6.64
CA ALA A 101 -18.19 -0.58 5.36
C ALA A 101 -19.52 0.20 5.50
N PRO A 102 -19.87 1.05 4.54
CA PRO A 102 -21.18 1.66 4.50
C PRO A 102 -22.29 0.60 4.41
N LEU A 103 -23.31 0.74 5.25
CA LEU A 103 -24.45 -0.19 5.24
C LEU A 103 -25.37 0.09 4.06
N PHE A 104 -25.57 -0.91 3.22
CA PHE A 104 -26.57 -0.87 2.18
C PHE A 104 -27.06 -2.28 1.82
N ASN A 105 -28.27 -2.35 1.30
CA ASN A 105 -28.85 -3.53 0.67
C ASN A 105 -29.18 -3.19 -0.75
N ALA A 106 -28.87 -4.07 -1.69
CA ALA A 106 -29.12 -3.88 -3.11
C ALA A 106 -29.36 -5.21 -3.82
N GLN A 107 -29.87 -5.15 -5.05
CA GLN A 107 -30.07 -6.32 -5.90
C GLN A 107 -29.47 -6.06 -7.28
N ASP A 108 -29.04 -7.14 -7.93
CA ASP A 108 -28.58 -7.18 -9.32
C ASP A 108 -27.48 -6.14 -9.66
N MET A 109 -26.54 -5.94 -8.74
CA MET A 109 -25.42 -5.02 -8.93
C MET A 109 -24.23 -5.73 -9.58
N ASP A 110 -23.54 -5.02 -10.46
CA ASP A 110 -22.22 -5.43 -10.92
C ASP A 110 -21.13 -5.09 -9.90
N LEU A 111 -19.96 -5.73 -10.06
CA LEU A 111 -18.84 -5.57 -9.12
C LEU A 111 -18.39 -4.12 -8.97
N ASN A 112 -18.34 -3.35 -10.08
CA ASN A 112 -17.94 -1.94 -10.04
C ASN A 112 -18.89 -1.12 -9.18
N GLN A 113 -20.19 -1.30 -9.33
CA GLN A 113 -21.21 -0.62 -8.53
C GLN A 113 -21.10 -0.93 -7.04
N ILE A 114 -20.81 -2.20 -6.69
CA ILE A 114 -20.63 -2.64 -5.30
C ILE A 114 -19.41 -1.96 -4.71
N ILE A 115 -18.27 -2.06 -5.40
CA ILE A 115 -17.00 -1.49 -4.95
C ILE A 115 -17.10 0.03 -4.78
N GLU A 116 -17.66 0.72 -5.76
CA GLU A 116 -17.88 2.17 -5.67
C GLU A 116 -18.69 2.57 -4.43
N LYS A 117 -19.73 1.81 -4.10
CA LYS A 117 -20.54 2.07 -2.89
C LYS A 117 -19.79 1.83 -1.59
N ILE A 118 -18.82 0.91 -1.58
CA ILE A 118 -18.01 0.62 -0.39
C ILE A 118 -16.93 1.68 -0.22
N VAL A 119 -16.18 2.02 -1.29
CA VAL A 119 -14.92 2.75 -1.15
C VAL A 119 -15.02 4.26 -1.38
N LYS A 120 -15.92 4.73 -2.27
CA LYS A 120 -16.06 6.17 -2.54
C LYS A 120 -16.46 7.00 -1.31
N PRO A 121 -17.38 6.54 -0.44
CA PRO A 121 -17.71 7.26 0.79
C PRO A 121 -16.53 7.40 1.75
N LEU A 122 -15.52 6.52 1.65
CA LEU A 122 -14.31 6.52 2.45
C LEU A 122 -13.16 7.34 1.82
N GLY A 123 -13.42 7.96 0.67
CA GLY A 123 -12.52 8.91 0.03
C GLY A 123 -11.60 8.35 -1.04
N LEU A 124 -11.72 7.06 -1.40
CA LEU A 124 -11.01 6.47 -2.52
C LEU A 124 -11.77 6.74 -3.83
N ALA A 125 -11.21 7.59 -4.66
CA ALA A 125 -11.85 8.02 -5.92
C ALA A 125 -11.33 7.29 -7.16
N LYS A 126 -10.07 6.85 -7.12
CA LYS A 126 -9.42 6.14 -8.23
C LYS A 126 -9.65 4.64 -8.09
N ILE A 127 -10.45 4.07 -8.97
CA ILE A 127 -10.80 2.64 -8.97
C ILE A 127 -10.59 2.11 -10.38
N ARG A 128 -9.94 0.96 -10.51
CA ARG A 128 -9.79 0.21 -11.76
C ARG A 128 -10.11 -1.26 -11.54
N ILE A 129 -10.91 -1.83 -12.42
CA ILE A 129 -11.21 -3.27 -12.43
C ILE A 129 -10.55 -3.89 -13.66
N ASP A 130 -9.53 -4.70 -13.42
CA ASP A 130 -8.77 -5.41 -14.44
C ASP A 130 -9.33 -6.84 -14.58
N ALA A 131 -10.54 -6.93 -15.12
CA ALA A 131 -11.19 -8.20 -15.41
C ALA A 131 -11.95 -8.14 -16.74
N ALA A 132 -11.84 -9.19 -17.52
CA ALA A 132 -12.55 -9.27 -18.82
C ALA A 132 -14.06 -9.32 -18.66
N LYS A 133 -14.55 -9.89 -17.56
CA LYS A 133 -15.97 -10.01 -17.22
C LYS A 133 -16.14 -10.18 -15.72
N THR A 134 -17.16 -9.56 -15.18
CA THR A 134 -17.61 -9.78 -13.79
C THR A 134 -19.09 -10.18 -13.81
N ASP A 135 -19.48 -11.05 -12.89
CA ASP A 135 -20.87 -11.48 -12.77
C ASP A 135 -21.67 -10.52 -11.90
N LYS A 136 -22.97 -10.42 -12.17
CA LYS A 136 -23.87 -9.64 -11.32
C LYS A 136 -24.16 -10.39 -10.03
N THR A 137 -24.13 -9.66 -8.93
CA THR A 137 -24.52 -10.17 -7.61
C THR A 137 -25.99 -9.90 -7.38
N HIS A 138 -26.81 -10.96 -7.32
CA HIS A 138 -28.27 -10.85 -7.18
C HIS A 138 -28.68 -10.23 -5.83
N LYS A 139 -27.96 -10.52 -4.77
CA LYS A 139 -28.21 -9.95 -3.44
C LYS A 139 -26.92 -9.42 -2.86
N VAL A 140 -26.86 -8.12 -2.67
CA VAL A 140 -25.75 -7.45 -1.99
C VAL A 140 -26.22 -7.03 -0.61
N GLN A 141 -25.53 -7.47 0.41
CA GLN A 141 -25.83 -7.13 1.80
C GLN A 141 -24.51 -6.96 2.55
N ILE A 142 -24.30 -5.79 3.14
CA ILE A 142 -23.17 -5.53 4.01
C ILE A 142 -23.59 -5.77 5.44
N GLU A 143 -22.85 -6.62 6.14
CA GLU A 143 -23.11 -6.90 7.55
C GLU A 143 -22.68 -5.72 8.43
N PRO A 144 -23.48 -5.36 9.45
CA PRO A 144 -23.11 -4.31 10.39
C PRO A 144 -21.79 -4.62 11.11
N GLY A 145 -20.85 -3.66 11.05
CA GLY A 145 -19.55 -3.79 11.70
C GLY A 145 -18.46 -4.45 10.84
N SER A 146 -18.78 -4.95 9.65
CA SER A 146 -17.75 -5.41 8.71
C SER A 146 -16.81 -4.26 8.34
N ARG A 147 -15.50 -4.54 8.28
CA ARG A 147 -14.53 -3.59 7.76
C ARG A 147 -14.77 -3.37 6.27
N ALA A 148 -14.46 -2.17 5.80
CA ALA A 148 -14.63 -1.87 4.37
C ALA A 148 -13.74 -2.75 3.49
N TRP A 149 -12.53 -3.08 3.96
CA TRP A 149 -11.65 -4.00 3.25
C TRP A 149 -12.22 -5.40 3.14
N ASP A 150 -12.74 -5.96 4.25
CA ASP A 150 -13.30 -7.31 4.27
C ASP A 150 -14.51 -7.42 3.34
N ALA A 151 -15.39 -6.42 3.35
CA ALA A 151 -16.53 -6.36 2.43
C ALA A 151 -16.08 -6.23 0.96
N LEU A 152 -15.05 -5.41 0.68
CA LEU A 152 -14.47 -5.27 -0.65
C LEU A 152 -13.90 -6.61 -1.14
N LEU A 153 -13.13 -7.28 -0.28
CA LEU A 153 -12.47 -8.55 -0.56
C LEU A 153 -13.49 -9.64 -0.87
N GLU A 154 -14.54 -9.77 -0.08
CA GLU A 154 -15.61 -10.75 -0.29
C GLU A 154 -16.19 -10.69 -1.71
N TYR A 155 -16.53 -9.49 -2.19
CA TYR A 155 -17.09 -9.33 -3.54
C TYR A 155 -16.05 -9.45 -4.65
N ALA A 156 -14.79 -9.11 -4.40
CA ALA A 156 -13.71 -9.33 -5.34
C ALA A 156 -13.44 -10.84 -5.50
N GLU A 157 -13.27 -11.57 -4.41
CA GLU A 157 -13.02 -13.02 -4.39
C GLU A 157 -14.17 -13.83 -5.00
N ALA A 158 -15.41 -13.41 -4.81
CA ALA A 158 -16.58 -14.03 -5.46
C ALA A 158 -16.50 -13.98 -6.99
N ASN A 159 -15.70 -13.06 -7.55
CA ASN A 159 -15.38 -12.97 -8.97
C ASN A 159 -13.99 -13.55 -9.33
N GLY A 160 -13.29 -14.20 -8.39
CA GLY A 160 -11.94 -14.72 -8.59
C GLY A 160 -10.87 -13.63 -8.70
N LEU A 161 -11.11 -12.45 -8.12
CA LEU A 161 -10.25 -11.28 -8.19
C LEU A 161 -9.72 -10.91 -6.80
N TRP A 162 -8.65 -10.09 -6.78
CA TRP A 162 -8.00 -9.60 -5.58
C TRP A 162 -7.85 -8.08 -5.61
N PRO A 163 -8.04 -7.36 -4.50
CA PRO A 163 -7.83 -5.92 -4.42
C PRO A 163 -6.42 -5.57 -3.96
N TRP A 164 -5.80 -4.56 -4.58
CA TRP A 164 -4.55 -3.94 -4.11
C TRP A 164 -4.52 -2.45 -4.48
N LEU A 165 -3.59 -1.70 -3.88
CA LEU A 165 -3.34 -0.33 -4.30
C LEU A 165 -2.06 -0.24 -5.14
N GLU A 166 -2.12 0.57 -6.19
CA GLU A 166 -0.92 1.00 -6.92
C GLU A 166 -0.24 2.16 -6.20
N PRO A 167 1.07 2.38 -6.46
CA PRO A 167 1.81 3.46 -5.83
C PRO A 167 1.19 4.85 -5.97
N ASP A 168 0.39 5.09 -7.00
CA ASP A 168 -0.32 6.35 -7.25
C ASP A 168 -1.64 6.50 -6.48
N GLY A 169 -1.97 5.52 -5.63
CA GLY A 169 -3.21 5.46 -4.85
C GLY A 169 -4.43 4.96 -5.63
N THR A 170 -4.24 4.32 -6.79
CA THR A 170 -5.33 3.67 -7.53
C THR A 170 -5.66 2.32 -6.90
N LEU A 171 -6.91 2.13 -6.44
CA LEU A 171 -7.41 0.83 -6.03
C LEU A 171 -7.67 -0.02 -7.27
N VAL A 172 -6.96 -1.12 -7.39
CA VAL A 172 -7.11 -2.09 -8.47
C VAL A 172 -7.81 -3.33 -7.93
N ILE A 173 -8.76 -3.83 -8.69
CA ILE A 173 -9.41 -5.13 -8.47
C ILE A 173 -9.10 -5.98 -9.69
N GLY A 174 -8.26 -6.99 -9.54
CA GLY A 174 -7.78 -7.78 -10.67
C GLY A 174 -7.35 -9.17 -10.27
N GLY A 175 -6.86 -9.90 -11.25
CA GLY A 175 -6.26 -11.21 -11.08
C GLY A 175 -4.86 -11.27 -11.71
N PRO A 176 -4.12 -12.37 -11.50
CA PRO A 176 -2.82 -12.54 -12.11
C PRO A 176 -2.93 -12.64 -13.65
N ASP A 177 -2.13 -11.86 -14.35
CA ASP A 177 -2.00 -11.95 -15.81
C ASP A 177 -0.85 -12.89 -16.18
N TYR A 178 -1.19 -14.14 -16.50
CA TYR A 178 -0.23 -15.15 -16.93
C TYR A 178 0.17 -15.00 -18.41
N THR A 179 -0.38 -14.03 -19.14
CA THR A 179 -0.06 -13.78 -20.55
C THR A 179 1.09 -12.79 -20.73
N THR A 180 1.41 -12.03 -19.68
CA THR A 180 2.50 -11.06 -19.67
C THR A 180 3.84 -11.79 -19.79
N LYS A 181 4.72 -11.28 -20.65
CA LYS A 181 6.09 -11.82 -20.78
C LYS A 181 6.86 -11.58 -19.48
N PRO A 182 7.71 -12.55 -19.06
CA PRO A 182 8.61 -12.37 -17.94
C PRO A 182 9.42 -11.07 -18.07
N VAL A 183 9.48 -10.27 -17.03
CA VAL A 183 10.22 -9.00 -17.02
C VAL A 183 11.69 -9.21 -16.65
N ALA A 184 12.02 -10.32 -16.00
CA ALA A 184 13.38 -10.71 -15.63
C ALA A 184 13.50 -12.23 -15.45
N ASP A 185 14.71 -12.74 -15.61
CA ASP A 185 15.06 -14.12 -15.27
C ASP A 185 15.79 -14.12 -13.91
N LEU A 186 15.35 -14.95 -12.98
CA LEU A 186 16.08 -15.23 -11.73
C LEU A 186 17.04 -16.39 -11.99
N ILE A 187 18.34 -16.12 -11.93
CA ILE A 187 19.37 -17.06 -12.30
C ILE A 187 20.14 -17.51 -11.06
N VAL A 188 20.05 -18.80 -10.74
CA VAL A 188 20.86 -19.47 -9.72
C VAL A 188 21.54 -20.67 -10.35
N ARG A 189 22.88 -20.66 -10.45
CA ARG A 189 23.69 -21.76 -11.00
C ARG A 189 24.63 -22.30 -9.91
N VAL A 190 24.83 -23.60 -9.92
CA VAL A 190 25.75 -24.27 -8.98
C VAL A 190 27.17 -23.72 -9.11
N SER A 191 27.58 -23.30 -10.32
CA SER A 191 28.88 -22.68 -10.56
C SER A 191 29.07 -21.29 -9.94
N GLY A 192 27.97 -20.64 -9.54
CA GLY A 192 27.97 -19.26 -9.05
C GLY A 192 28.13 -18.19 -10.13
N GLN A 193 28.52 -18.56 -11.37
CA GLN A 193 28.74 -17.59 -12.43
C GLN A 193 27.44 -17.02 -13.00
N GLY A 194 27.33 -15.69 -13.02
CA GLY A 194 26.17 -14.96 -13.57
C GLY A 194 24.89 -15.12 -12.77
N ASN A 195 25.01 -15.48 -11.49
CA ASN A 195 23.88 -15.45 -10.58
C ASN A 195 23.46 -13.98 -10.34
N ASN A 196 22.16 -13.74 -10.30
CA ASN A 196 21.56 -12.45 -9.96
C ASN A 196 20.63 -12.55 -8.72
N VAL A 197 20.68 -13.69 -8.03
CA VAL A 197 19.95 -13.97 -6.78
C VAL A 197 20.99 -14.22 -5.69
N GLU A 198 20.93 -13.50 -4.60
CA GLU A 198 21.83 -13.64 -3.46
C GLU A 198 21.54 -14.89 -2.63
N GLN A 199 20.25 -15.18 -2.44
CA GLN A 199 19.80 -16.33 -1.65
C GLN A 199 18.54 -16.92 -2.27
N LEU A 200 18.52 -18.25 -2.41
CA LEU A 200 17.32 -19.01 -2.75
C LEU A 200 17.05 -20.01 -1.62
N GLN A 201 15.88 -19.90 -0.99
CA GLN A 201 15.39 -20.88 -0.03
C GLN A 201 14.18 -21.58 -0.61
N VAL A 202 14.19 -22.92 -0.61
CA VAL A 202 13.05 -23.75 -1.01
C VAL A 202 12.64 -24.59 0.18
N GLU A 203 11.47 -24.35 0.72
CA GLU A 203 10.87 -25.16 1.77
C GLU A 203 9.77 -26.04 1.20
N ARG A 204 9.72 -27.28 1.64
CA ARG A 204 8.65 -28.23 1.31
C ARG A 204 8.13 -28.77 2.61
N ASP A 205 6.99 -28.28 3.04
CA ASP A 205 6.29 -28.75 4.23
C ASP A 205 5.20 -29.75 3.81
N PHE A 206 5.12 -30.87 4.52
CA PHE A 206 4.14 -31.94 4.30
C PHE A 206 3.15 -32.04 5.48
N SER A 207 3.25 -31.14 6.46
CA SER A 207 2.35 -31.08 7.59
C SER A 207 1.09 -30.29 7.23
N GLN A 208 0.05 -30.99 6.80
CA GLN A 208 -1.34 -30.52 6.78
C GLN A 208 -2.19 -31.43 7.65
#